data_a0f1b0020ec8467d37c5f3759765f037
#
_entry.id   a0f1b0020ec8467d37c5f3759765f037
#
_cell.length_a   1.000
_cell.length_b   1.000
_cell.length_c   1.000
_cell.angle_alpha   90.00
_cell.angle_beta   90.00
_cell.angle_gamma   90.00
#
_symmetry.space_group_name_H-M   'P 1'
#
loop_
_entity.id
_entity.type
_entity.pdbx_description
1 polymer ?
#
loop_
_entity_poly.entity_id
_entity_poly.type
_entity_poly.pdbx_seq_one_letter_code
_entity_poly.pdbx_strand_id
1 'polypeptide(L)'
;MKEILTGYAKEVKDNIPAGLEFLPNHPTNIEYGWRMLDESGKETKDPTKAKEIVTDYLSKAKEKNIGANLLKAFDKTTGKLDYRDLKIVFKVSPDFKVSDGIIKNIAEIKENEDENGRAIKDRDSTPNNNKDGEDDIDFEPLKTVEFDLALKKIVAKVFVTVDGKTTTINTNHKYTDNPEAVAKVELDRKKWNKTEVKYEFGIRVTDEGQIPGYATEVSDYIPDGLEFHKEDNPLWTLKDPKTAVTDQLAKKLLQPGESVEIKIILRWKKAENNMGVKTNWAEISKDQNEYGVRDKDSVPGNKKPKEDDIDDAPVALTIATGAVPTYFAITLTSLGLMGAGLLIIKKVGMK
;
A
#
# COMPACT_ATOMS: atom_id res chain seq x y z
N MET A 1 57.34 7.80 -11.40
CA MET A 1 56.02 8.16 -10.79
C MET A 1 55.17 8.69 -11.93
N LYS A 2 54.00 8.10 -12.21
CA LYS A 2 53.05 8.75 -13.13
C LYS A 2 52.53 10.01 -12.45
N GLU A 3 52.59 11.14 -13.14
CA GLU A 3 52.03 12.40 -12.65
C GLU A 3 50.53 12.26 -12.47
N ILE A 4 50.01 12.81 -11.36
CA ILE A 4 48.58 12.98 -11.15
C ILE A 4 48.22 14.28 -11.85
N LEU A 5 47.37 14.18 -12.87
CA LEU A 5 47.06 15.30 -13.75
C LEU A 5 45.73 15.95 -13.34
N THR A 6 45.64 17.24 -13.60
CA THR A 6 44.41 18.01 -13.58
C THR A 6 43.62 17.73 -14.86
N GLY A 7 42.30 17.61 -14.77
CA GLY A 7 41.48 17.27 -15.94
C GLY A 7 39.98 17.51 -15.74
N TYR A 8 39.21 17.04 -16.71
CA TYR A 8 37.76 17.15 -16.73
C TYR A 8 37.08 15.76 -16.87
N ALA A 9 35.95 15.58 -16.22
CA ALA A 9 35.03 14.51 -16.58
C ALA A 9 34.27 14.94 -17.85
N LYS A 10 34.76 14.50 -19.02
CA LYS A 10 34.26 14.98 -20.31
C LYS A 10 32.86 14.54 -20.59
N GLU A 11 32.51 13.29 -20.31
CA GLU A 11 31.17 12.75 -20.34
C GLU A 11 30.94 11.83 -19.14
N VAL A 12 29.84 12.03 -18.46
CA VAL A 12 29.37 11.18 -17.36
C VAL A 12 28.08 10.49 -17.81
N LYS A 13 27.98 9.20 -17.55
CA LYS A 13 26.76 8.41 -17.77
C LYS A 13 26.14 7.98 -16.46
N ASP A 14 24.84 7.74 -16.53
CA ASP A 14 24.06 7.11 -15.47
C ASP A 14 23.13 6.07 -16.13
N ASN A 15 23.15 4.85 -15.59
CA ASN A 15 22.33 3.77 -16.11
C ASN A 15 20.93 3.90 -15.53
N ILE A 16 19.89 3.80 -16.36
CA ILE A 16 18.50 3.81 -15.88
C ILE A 16 18.17 2.41 -15.37
N PRO A 17 18.15 2.17 -14.05
CA PRO A 17 17.80 0.86 -13.52
C PRO A 17 16.30 0.59 -13.67
N ALA A 18 15.92 -0.68 -13.69
CA ALA A 18 14.52 -1.05 -13.62
C ALA A 18 13.88 -0.43 -12.37
N GLY A 19 12.68 0.12 -12.51
CA GLY A 19 11.96 0.82 -11.45
C GLY A 19 12.19 2.32 -11.36
N LEU A 20 13.12 2.87 -12.15
CA LEU A 20 13.28 4.32 -12.32
C LEU A 20 12.85 4.77 -13.72
N GLU A 21 12.20 5.92 -13.79
CA GLU A 21 11.82 6.61 -15.01
C GLU A 21 12.59 7.94 -15.07
N PHE A 22 13.38 8.15 -16.10
CA PHE A 22 14.03 9.43 -16.31
C PHE A 22 13.03 10.51 -16.70
N LEU A 23 13.17 11.70 -16.12
CA LEU A 23 12.31 12.85 -16.36
C LEU A 23 13.01 13.90 -17.25
N PRO A 24 12.95 13.79 -18.60
CA PRO A 24 13.71 14.65 -19.51
C PRO A 24 13.34 16.12 -19.42
N ASN A 25 12.12 16.45 -18.99
CA ASN A 25 11.61 17.81 -18.88
C ASN A 25 11.73 18.39 -17.45
N HIS A 26 12.33 17.66 -16.50
CA HIS A 26 12.57 18.18 -15.17
C HIS A 26 13.62 19.31 -15.22
N PRO A 27 13.39 20.48 -14.54
CA PRO A 27 14.29 21.61 -14.58
C PRO A 27 15.76 21.26 -14.30
N THR A 28 16.00 20.44 -13.27
CA THR A 28 17.35 19.96 -12.93
C THR A 28 17.99 19.17 -14.07
N ASN A 29 17.25 18.25 -14.71
CA ASN A 29 17.81 17.44 -15.80
C ASN A 29 18.12 18.27 -17.05
N ILE A 30 17.31 19.30 -17.30
CA ILE A 30 17.57 20.29 -18.36
C ILE A 30 18.80 21.14 -18.00
N GLU A 31 18.92 21.63 -16.77
CA GLU A 31 20.04 22.43 -16.30
C GLU A 31 21.38 21.72 -16.48
N TYR A 32 21.44 20.44 -16.11
CA TYR A 32 22.66 19.64 -16.26
C TYR A 32 22.81 18.99 -17.64
N GLY A 33 21.92 19.26 -18.57
CA GLY A 33 22.03 18.85 -19.97
C GLY A 33 22.00 17.34 -20.20
N TRP A 34 21.27 16.59 -19.35
CA TRP A 34 21.15 15.15 -19.48
C TRP A 34 20.42 14.76 -20.77
N ARG A 35 20.99 13.84 -21.53
CA ARG A 35 20.48 13.28 -22.79
C ARG A 35 20.27 11.79 -22.66
N MET A 36 19.23 11.24 -23.30
CA MET A 36 18.88 9.84 -23.26
C MET A 36 19.52 9.09 -24.41
N LEU A 37 20.10 7.91 -24.12
CA LEU A 37 20.60 6.97 -25.12
C LEU A 37 19.78 5.67 -25.09
N ASP A 38 19.54 5.11 -26.27
CA ASP A 38 18.91 3.79 -26.43
C ASP A 38 19.93 2.66 -26.24
N GLU A 39 19.48 1.41 -26.33
CA GLU A 39 20.30 0.21 -26.18
C GLU A 39 21.48 0.14 -27.19
N SER A 40 21.36 0.84 -28.33
CA SER A 40 22.44 0.94 -29.32
C SER A 40 23.43 2.08 -29.03
N GLY A 41 23.20 2.85 -27.96
CA GLY A 41 24.00 4.03 -27.61
C GLY A 41 23.64 5.27 -28.45
N LYS A 42 22.53 5.24 -29.20
CA LYS A 42 22.07 6.36 -30.01
C LYS A 42 21.13 7.25 -29.20
N GLU A 43 21.26 8.56 -29.39
CA GLU A 43 20.38 9.53 -28.73
C GLU A 43 18.91 9.31 -29.10
N THR A 44 18.04 9.28 -28.09
CA THR A 44 16.60 9.11 -28.23
C THR A 44 15.86 10.20 -27.46
N LYS A 45 14.69 10.57 -27.96
CA LYS A 45 13.72 11.46 -27.24
C LYS A 45 12.59 10.67 -26.57
N ASP A 46 12.57 9.37 -26.77
CA ASP A 46 11.57 8.47 -26.23
C ASP A 46 12.07 7.86 -24.89
N PRO A 47 11.50 8.27 -23.74
CA PRO A 47 11.95 7.76 -22.44
C PRO A 47 11.78 6.25 -22.29
N THR A 48 10.85 5.63 -23.01
CA THR A 48 10.60 4.18 -22.94
C THR A 48 11.71 3.35 -23.58
N LYS A 49 12.49 3.98 -24.46
CA LYS A 49 13.65 3.35 -25.14
C LYS A 49 14.98 3.68 -24.47
N ALA A 50 14.99 4.64 -23.56
CA ALA A 50 16.19 5.04 -22.86
C ALA A 50 16.71 3.91 -21.96
N LYS A 51 18.01 3.63 -22.04
CA LYS A 51 18.72 2.67 -21.18
C LYS A 51 19.81 3.32 -20.38
N GLU A 52 20.38 4.38 -20.93
CA GLU A 52 21.47 5.15 -20.36
C GLU A 52 21.18 6.64 -20.58
N ILE A 53 21.59 7.46 -19.68
CA ILE A 53 21.60 8.90 -19.83
C ILE A 53 23.01 9.42 -19.68
N VAL A 54 23.34 10.45 -20.44
CA VAL A 54 24.68 11.04 -20.46
C VAL A 54 24.62 12.55 -20.36
N THR A 55 25.70 13.14 -19.80
CA THR A 55 25.88 14.56 -19.80
C THR A 55 27.37 14.93 -20.03
N ASP A 56 27.58 15.98 -20.78
CA ASP A 56 28.91 16.61 -20.97
C ASP A 56 29.04 17.92 -20.18
N TYR A 57 28.18 18.12 -19.17
CA TYR A 57 28.10 19.36 -18.38
C TYR A 57 29.44 19.76 -17.75
N LEU A 58 30.24 18.78 -17.32
CA LEU A 58 31.55 18.98 -16.69
C LEU A 58 32.73 19.00 -17.71
N SER A 59 32.47 18.94 -19.02
CA SER A 59 33.53 19.01 -20.02
C SER A 59 34.16 20.39 -20.08
N LYS A 60 35.39 20.48 -20.63
CA LYS A 60 36.02 21.74 -20.94
C LYS A 60 35.20 22.61 -21.89
N ALA A 61 34.55 21.98 -22.87
CA ALA A 61 33.68 22.67 -23.84
C ALA A 61 32.48 23.39 -23.22
N LYS A 62 32.03 22.96 -22.05
CA LYS A 62 30.89 23.57 -21.30
C LYS A 62 31.35 24.48 -20.18
N GLU A 63 32.61 24.69 -19.98
CA GLU A 63 33.16 25.56 -18.95
C GLU A 63 32.77 27.03 -19.22
N LYS A 64 31.93 27.60 -18.34
CA LYS A 64 31.46 28.99 -18.45
C LYS A 64 32.49 29.98 -17.91
N ASN A 65 33.28 29.57 -16.92
CA ASN A 65 34.36 30.34 -16.31
C ASN A 65 35.63 29.49 -16.24
N ILE A 66 36.80 30.09 -16.42
CA ILE A 66 38.10 29.39 -16.38
C ILE A 66 38.23 28.64 -15.04
N GLY A 67 38.42 27.33 -15.13
CA GLY A 67 38.56 26.43 -13.99
C GLY A 67 37.26 26.02 -13.29
N ALA A 68 36.08 26.39 -13.82
CA ALA A 68 34.80 26.02 -13.18
C ALA A 68 34.55 24.51 -13.17
N ASN A 69 34.81 23.82 -14.28
CA ASN A 69 34.64 22.37 -14.42
C ASN A 69 35.94 21.58 -14.21
N LEU A 70 37.09 22.29 -14.19
CA LEU A 70 38.40 21.70 -14.05
C LEU A 70 38.53 21.04 -12.65
N LEU A 71 38.89 19.76 -12.64
CA LEU A 71 39.21 19.02 -11.41
C LEU A 71 40.71 19.08 -11.20
N LYS A 72 41.15 19.63 -10.08
CA LYS A 72 42.57 19.73 -9.73
C LYS A 72 43.09 18.37 -9.30
N ALA A 73 44.34 18.11 -9.62
CA ALA A 73 45.06 16.95 -9.15
C ALA A 73 45.01 16.83 -7.63
N PHE A 74 44.95 15.63 -7.09
CA PHE A 74 44.97 15.36 -5.66
C PHE A 74 46.18 16.02 -4.97
N ASP A 75 45.94 16.89 -4.03
CA ASP A 75 46.99 17.56 -3.26
C ASP A 75 47.45 16.66 -2.10
N LYS A 76 48.57 16.01 -2.28
CA LYS A 76 49.19 15.14 -1.25
C LYS A 76 49.60 15.89 0.00
N THR A 77 49.80 17.20 -0.07
CA THR A 77 50.25 18.03 1.07
C THR A 77 49.06 18.29 2.03
N THR A 78 47.91 18.56 1.48
CA THR A 78 46.68 18.87 2.27
C THR A 78 45.75 17.70 2.41
N GLY A 79 45.94 16.62 1.64
CA GLY A 79 45.04 15.46 1.58
C GLY A 79 43.69 15.79 0.96
N LYS A 80 43.55 16.91 0.24
CA LYS A 80 42.29 17.37 -0.33
C LYS A 80 42.05 16.82 -1.74
N LEU A 81 40.81 16.33 -1.92
CA LEU A 81 40.24 16.02 -3.24
C LEU A 81 39.48 17.25 -3.74
N ASP A 82 39.59 17.54 -5.02
CA ASP A 82 38.71 18.46 -5.72
C ASP A 82 37.53 17.68 -6.31
N TYR A 83 36.31 18.24 -6.31
CA TYR A 83 35.11 17.56 -6.78
C TYR A 83 34.13 18.52 -7.47
N ARG A 84 33.25 17.97 -8.27
CA ARG A 84 32.12 18.67 -8.91
C ARG A 84 30.89 17.80 -8.78
N ASP A 85 29.77 18.41 -8.45
CA ASP A 85 28.49 17.73 -8.31
C ASP A 85 27.68 17.82 -9.59
N LEU A 86 27.13 16.69 -10.00
CA LEU A 86 26.06 16.57 -10.98
C LEU A 86 24.78 16.15 -10.27
N LYS A 87 23.66 16.73 -10.68
CA LYS A 87 22.35 16.37 -10.15
C LYS A 87 21.50 15.74 -11.24
N ILE A 88 20.76 14.71 -10.84
CA ILE A 88 19.84 13.99 -11.70
C ILE A 88 18.54 13.72 -10.95
N VAL A 89 17.40 13.70 -11.66
CA VAL A 89 16.11 13.42 -11.08
C VAL A 89 15.41 12.32 -11.86
N PHE A 90 15.06 11.28 -11.14
CA PHE A 90 14.22 10.18 -11.61
C PHE A 90 12.89 10.18 -10.86
N LYS A 91 11.91 9.51 -11.43
CA LYS A 91 10.68 9.09 -10.77
C LYS A 91 10.75 7.60 -10.51
N VAL A 92 10.36 7.17 -9.31
CA VAL A 92 10.17 5.73 -9.04
C VAL A 92 8.89 5.28 -9.72
N SER A 93 8.94 4.19 -10.48
CA SER A 93 7.76 3.61 -11.12
C SER A 93 6.82 3.04 -10.06
N PRO A 94 5.54 3.46 -10.02
CA PRO A 94 4.62 3.05 -8.96
C PRO A 94 4.27 1.55 -9.00
N ASP A 95 4.45 0.91 -10.16
CA ASP A 95 4.12 -0.50 -10.36
C ASP A 95 5.36 -1.41 -10.24
N PHE A 96 6.55 -0.84 -9.95
CA PHE A 96 7.78 -1.61 -9.87
C PHE A 96 7.97 -2.20 -8.47
N LYS A 97 8.09 -3.53 -8.43
CA LYS A 97 8.39 -4.28 -7.20
C LYS A 97 9.78 -4.90 -7.32
N VAL A 98 10.65 -4.62 -6.36
CA VAL A 98 11.94 -5.31 -6.20
C VAL A 98 11.85 -6.26 -5.02
N SER A 99 12.46 -7.43 -5.14
CA SER A 99 12.38 -8.49 -4.13
C SER A 99 12.98 -8.09 -2.78
N ASP A 100 13.93 -7.16 -2.77
CA ASP A 100 14.63 -6.66 -1.58
C ASP A 100 14.32 -5.18 -1.28
N GLY A 101 13.44 -4.55 -2.06
CA GLY A 101 13.09 -3.13 -1.92
C GLY A 101 14.23 -2.17 -2.26
N ILE A 102 15.30 -2.62 -2.93
CA ILE A 102 16.48 -1.81 -3.24
C ILE A 102 16.67 -1.67 -4.75
N ILE A 103 16.67 -0.43 -5.25
CA ILE A 103 17.05 -0.09 -6.62
C ILE A 103 18.49 0.45 -6.57
N LYS A 104 19.41 -0.15 -7.32
CA LYS A 104 20.78 0.36 -7.43
C LYS A 104 20.88 1.29 -8.63
N ASN A 105 21.19 2.55 -8.39
CA ASN A 105 21.53 3.51 -9.45
C ASN A 105 23.04 3.57 -9.60
N ILE A 106 23.55 3.46 -10.83
CA ILE A 106 24.99 3.35 -11.13
C ILE A 106 25.37 4.48 -12.07
N ALA A 107 26.37 5.26 -11.66
CA ALA A 107 26.96 6.30 -12.47
C ALA A 107 28.44 6.02 -12.74
N GLU A 108 28.95 6.41 -13.90
CA GLU A 108 30.35 6.19 -14.33
C GLU A 108 30.84 7.37 -15.16
N ILE A 109 32.13 7.69 -15.03
CA ILE A 109 32.79 8.60 -15.95
C ILE A 109 32.98 7.86 -17.28
N LYS A 110 32.31 8.33 -18.33
CA LYS A 110 32.33 7.70 -19.65
C LYS A 110 33.53 8.13 -20.49
N GLU A 111 33.89 9.39 -20.38
CA GLU A 111 35.06 9.97 -21.05
C GLU A 111 35.72 11.01 -20.15
N ASN A 112 37.05 11.07 -20.21
CA ASN A 112 37.86 12.07 -19.53
C ASN A 112 38.78 12.84 -20.51
N GLU A 113 39.18 14.04 -20.11
CA GLU A 113 40.12 14.87 -20.89
C GLU A 113 41.06 15.66 -19.97
N ASP A 114 42.24 16.02 -20.49
CA ASP A 114 43.23 16.84 -19.78
C ASP A 114 42.78 18.32 -19.73
N GLU A 115 43.56 19.17 -19.07
CA GLU A 115 43.35 20.60 -19.00
C GLU A 115 43.27 21.30 -20.37
N ASN A 116 43.83 20.69 -21.43
CA ASN A 116 43.78 21.17 -22.78
C ASN A 116 42.59 20.65 -23.60
N GLY A 117 41.78 19.75 -23.03
CA GLY A 117 40.65 19.12 -23.68
C GLY A 117 41.03 17.92 -24.55
N ARG A 118 42.18 17.32 -24.31
CA ARG A 118 42.65 16.12 -25.03
C ARG A 118 42.26 14.88 -24.22
N ALA A 119 41.77 13.85 -24.92
CA ALA A 119 41.51 12.58 -24.29
C ALA A 119 42.74 12.02 -23.58
N ILE A 120 42.62 11.60 -22.35
CA ILE A 120 43.69 11.01 -21.55
C ILE A 120 43.30 9.64 -21.04
N LYS A 121 44.32 8.80 -20.83
CA LYS A 121 44.10 7.51 -20.18
C LYS A 121 44.17 7.69 -18.68
N ASP A 122 43.14 7.20 -17.99
CA ASP A 122 43.18 7.13 -16.55
C ASP A 122 44.28 6.20 -16.03
N ARG A 123 44.69 6.42 -14.78
CA ARG A 123 45.82 5.70 -14.19
C ARG A 123 45.41 4.30 -13.72
N ASP A 124 44.27 4.17 -13.08
CA ASP A 124 43.83 3.00 -12.33
C ASP A 124 42.37 2.59 -12.64
N SER A 125 41.71 3.29 -13.55
CA SER A 125 40.40 2.92 -14.09
C SER A 125 40.36 2.94 -15.63
N THR A 126 39.32 2.39 -16.21
CA THR A 126 39.06 2.43 -17.65
C THR A 126 37.64 2.96 -17.88
N PRO A 127 37.52 4.23 -18.31
CA PRO A 127 36.18 4.83 -18.50
C PRO A 127 35.25 3.99 -19.39
N ASN A 128 33.98 3.96 -19.03
CA ASN A 128 32.92 3.28 -19.76
C ASN A 128 33.06 1.74 -19.87
N ASN A 129 33.64 1.09 -18.87
CA ASN A 129 33.79 -0.36 -18.86
C ASN A 129 32.80 -1.09 -17.91
N ASN A 130 31.98 -0.34 -17.12
CA ASN A 130 31.02 -0.83 -16.12
C ASN A 130 31.70 -1.80 -15.10
N LYS A 131 32.95 -1.61 -14.77
CA LYS A 131 33.67 -2.52 -13.89
C LYS A 131 33.62 -2.02 -12.45
N ASP A 132 32.85 -2.70 -11.63
CA ASP A 132 32.75 -2.44 -10.20
C ASP A 132 34.10 -2.48 -9.50
N GLY A 133 34.32 -1.55 -8.56
CA GLY A 133 35.54 -1.41 -7.79
C GLY A 133 36.65 -0.56 -8.46
N GLU A 134 36.41 0.01 -9.63
CA GLU A 134 37.20 1.12 -10.17
C GLU A 134 36.72 2.45 -9.57
N ASP A 135 37.55 3.49 -9.54
CA ASP A 135 37.22 4.76 -8.89
C ASP A 135 36.43 5.74 -9.78
N ASP A 136 36.21 5.37 -11.05
CA ASP A 136 35.42 6.13 -12.02
C ASP A 136 33.93 5.68 -12.07
N ILE A 137 33.56 4.66 -11.30
CA ILE A 137 32.20 4.10 -11.21
C ILE A 137 31.79 3.91 -9.76
N ASP A 138 30.53 4.27 -9.44
CA ASP A 138 29.95 4.02 -8.13
C ASP A 138 28.44 3.85 -8.24
N PHE A 139 27.81 3.34 -7.19
CA PHE A 139 26.38 3.15 -7.13
C PHE A 139 25.77 3.70 -5.84
N GLU A 140 24.53 4.18 -5.94
CA GLU A 140 23.71 4.54 -4.79
C GLU A 140 22.52 3.60 -4.66
N PRO A 141 22.33 2.93 -3.50
CA PRO A 141 21.17 2.11 -3.26
C PRO A 141 19.97 2.99 -2.84
N LEU A 142 18.91 2.96 -3.63
CA LEU A 142 17.64 3.62 -3.33
C LEU A 142 16.69 2.62 -2.70
N LYS A 143 16.33 2.84 -1.46
CA LYS A 143 15.30 2.02 -0.79
C LYS A 143 13.91 2.55 -1.16
N THR A 144 13.08 1.68 -1.75
CA THR A 144 11.67 1.98 -1.97
C THR A 144 10.89 1.82 -0.68
N VAL A 145 9.91 2.67 -0.46
CA VAL A 145 8.96 2.58 0.66
C VAL A 145 7.62 2.10 0.15
N GLU A 146 6.95 1.27 0.95
CA GLU A 146 5.68 0.67 0.60
C GLU A 146 4.54 1.40 1.33
N PHE A 147 3.44 1.60 0.62
CA PHE A 147 2.15 1.99 1.18
C PHE A 147 1.25 0.77 1.19
N ASP A 148 0.54 0.52 2.28
CA ASP A 148 -0.21 -0.72 2.49
C ASP A 148 -1.27 -0.50 3.57
N LEU A 149 -2.54 -0.47 3.19
CA LEU A 149 -3.67 -0.36 4.10
C LEU A 149 -4.51 -1.63 4.08
N ALA A 150 -4.49 -2.36 5.17
CA ALA A 150 -5.27 -3.57 5.35
C ALA A 150 -6.59 -3.33 6.10
N LEU A 151 -7.61 -4.15 5.81
CA LEU A 151 -8.90 -4.16 6.48
C LEU A 151 -9.20 -5.52 7.08
N LYS A 152 -9.70 -5.54 8.31
CA LYS A 152 -10.24 -6.74 8.96
C LYS A 152 -11.64 -6.47 9.50
N LYS A 153 -12.51 -7.48 9.39
CA LYS A 153 -13.92 -7.37 9.78
C LYS A 153 -14.35 -8.49 10.71
N ILE A 154 -15.14 -8.15 11.72
CA ILE A 154 -15.73 -9.12 12.65
C ILE A 154 -17.19 -8.77 12.93
N VAL A 155 -17.95 -9.73 13.45
CA VAL A 155 -19.20 -9.42 14.16
C VAL A 155 -18.85 -9.14 15.62
N ALA A 156 -18.98 -7.90 16.05
CA ALA A 156 -18.62 -7.49 17.41
C ALA A 156 -19.75 -7.78 18.42
N LYS A 157 -21.00 -7.47 18.03
CA LYS A 157 -22.16 -7.68 18.89
C LYS A 157 -23.40 -8.13 18.11
N VAL A 158 -24.29 -8.81 18.84
CA VAL A 158 -25.63 -9.13 18.39
C VAL A 158 -26.65 -8.50 19.34
N PHE A 159 -27.63 -7.82 18.79
CA PHE A 159 -28.77 -7.28 19.54
C PHE A 159 -30.01 -8.10 19.19
N VAL A 160 -30.64 -8.68 20.19
CA VAL A 160 -31.91 -9.41 20.04
C VAL A 160 -32.98 -8.68 20.83
N THR A 161 -33.97 -8.12 20.14
CA THR A 161 -35.09 -7.43 20.74
C THR A 161 -36.34 -8.30 20.64
N VAL A 162 -36.94 -8.65 21.79
CA VAL A 162 -38.15 -9.45 21.87
C VAL A 162 -39.17 -8.68 22.70
N ASP A 163 -40.38 -8.48 22.16
CA ASP A 163 -41.44 -7.72 22.80
C ASP A 163 -40.98 -6.34 23.34
N GLY A 164 -40.08 -5.66 22.56
CA GLY A 164 -39.50 -4.35 22.89
C GLY A 164 -38.33 -4.38 23.88
N LYS A 165 -37.95 -5.52 24.43
CA LYS A 165 -36.81 -5.67 25.34
C LYS A 165 -35.58 -6.17 24.59
N THR A 166 -34.53 -5.35 24.55
CA THR A 166 -33.29 -5.68 23.88
C THR A 166 -32.27 -6.37 24.81
N THR A 167 -31.66 -7.44 24.33
CA THR A 167 -30.51 -8.09 24.94
C THR A 167 -29.32 -7.93 24.02
N THR A 168 -28.18 -7.46 24.57
CA THR A 168 -26.91 -7.33 23.85
C THR A 168 -26.01 -8.50 24.17
N ILE A 169 -25.41 -9.08 23.13
CA ILE A 169 -24.52 -10.23 23.23
C ILE A 169 -23.19 -9.86 22.55
N ASN A 170 -22.12 -9.87 23.33
CA ASN A 170 -20.76 -9.74 22.78
C ASN A 170 -20.34 -11.08 22.18
N THR A 171 -19.85 -11.10 20.97
CA THR A 171 -19.47 -12.34 20.27
C THR A 171 -18.12 -12.87 20.74
N ASN A 172 -17.22 -11.99 21.19
CA ASN A 172 -15.82 -12.25 21.49
C ASN A 172 -15.00 -12.67 20.24
N HIS A 173 -15.49 -12.38 19.03
CA HIS A 173 -14.73 -12.57 17.81
C HIS A 173 -13.50 -11.66 17.78
N LYS A 174 -12.43 -12.11 17.16
CA LYS A 174 -11.17 -11.38 17.06
C LYS A 174 -10.85 -11.12 15.59
N TYR A 175 -10.18 -10.01 15.31
CA TYR A 175 -9.67 -9.69 13.97
C TYR A 175 -8.58 -10.65 13.48
N THR A 176 -8.12 -11.55 14.33
CA THR A 176 -7.16 -12.62 14.02
C THR A 176 -7.81 -13.99 13.81
N ASP A 177 -9.15 -14.08 13.89
CA ASP A 177 -9.86 -15.34 13.63
C ASP A 177 -9.71 -15.72 12.15
N ASN A 178 -9.29 -16.95 11.89
CA ASN A 178 -9.15 -17.50 10.54
C ASN A 178 -9.43 -19.02 10.58
N PRO A 179 -10.51 -19.50 9.92
CA PRO A 179 -11.53 -18.71 9.23
C PRO A 179 -12.37 -17.85 10.18
N GLU A 180 -13.07 -16.87 9.61
CA GLU A 180 -13.92 -15.92 10.34
C GLU A 180 -14.99 -16.65 11.16
N ALA A 181 -15.17 -16.16 12.38
CA ALA A 181 -16.16 -16.73 13.29
C ALA A 181 -17.58 -16.33 12.90
N VAL A 182 -18.52 -17.27 12.91
CA VAL A 182 -19.92 -17.04 12.58
C VAL A 182 -20.70 -16.62 13.82
N ALA A 183 -21.36 -15.47 13.79
CA ALA A 183 -22.33 -15.09 14.83
C ALA A 183 -23.72 -15.67 14.49
N LYS A 184 -24.07 -16.77 15.14
CA LYS A 184 -25.37 -17.46 14.93
C LYS A 184 -26.39 -17.08 16.01
N VAL A 185 -27.60 -16.76 15.58
CA VAL A 185 -28.77 -16.60 16.44
C VAL A 185 -29.79 -17.68 16.09
N GLU A 186 -30.30 -18.37 17.08
CA GLU A 186 -31.40 -19.32 16.95
C GLU A 186 -32.62 -18.81 17.72
N LEU A 187 -33.76 -18.65 17.04
CA LEU A 187 -34.97 -18.04 17.58
C LEU A 187 -36.07 -19.08 17.84
N ASP A 188 -36.84 -18.86 18.88
CA ASP A 188 -38.10 -19.58 19.09
C ASP A 188 -39.12 -19.20 18.01
N ARG A 189 -39.67 -20.21 17.31
CA ARG A 189 -40.68 -20.03 16.27
C ARG A 189 -41.90 -19.20 16.74
N LYS A 190 -42.32 -19.37 18.01
CA LYS A 190 -43.48 -18.65 18.59
C LYS A 190 -43.20 -17.15 18.80
N LYS A 191 -41.93 -16.78 18.91
CA LYS A 191 -41.48 -15.39 19.14
C LYS A 191 -40.98 -14.68 17.88
N TRP A 192 -40.81 -15.40 16.76
CA TRP A 192 -40.28 -14.87 15.52
C TRP A 192 -40.87 -13.52 15.10
N ASN A 193 -42.22 -13.41 15.07
CA ASN A 193 -42.89 -12.19 14.62
C ASN A 193 -42.66 -10.97 15.53
N LYS A 194 -42.26 -11.20 16.78
CA LYS A 194 -41.99 -10.17 17.80
C LYS A 194 -40.49 -9.94 18.05
N THR A 195 -39.64 -10.60 17.29
CA THR A 195 -38.20 -10.52 17.46
C THR A 195 -37.57 -9.70 16.34
N GLU A 196 -36.68 -8.78 16.70
CA GLU A 196 -35.76 -8.07 15.81
C GLU A 196 -34.33 -8.50 16.15
N VAL A 197 -33.50 -8.71 15.12
CA VAL A 197 -32.10 -9.06 15.29
C VAL A 197 -31.23 -8.06 14.52
N LYS A 198 -30.26 -7.46 15.21
CA LYS A 198 -29.25 -6.58 14.62
C LYS A 198 -27.87 -7.13 14.90
N TYR A 199 -26.97 -6.92 13.95
CA TYR A 199 -25.56 -7.27 14.07
C TYR A 199 -24.72 -6.01 13.98
N GLU A 200 -23.86 -5.74 14.98
CA GLU A 200 -22.82 -4.72 14.93
C GLU A 200 -21.55 -5.38 14.37
N PHE A 201 -21.14 -4.91 13.22
CA PHE A 201 -19.88 -5.29 12.62
C PHE A 201 -18.80 -4.28 13.05
N GLY A 202 -17.67 -4.80 13.52
CA GLY A 202 -16.45 -4.03 13.72
C GLY A 202 -15.58 -4.14 12.47
N ILE A 203 -15.05 -3.02 12.02
CA ILE A 203 -14.14 -2.94 10.88
C ILE A 203 -12.88 -2.25 11.40
N ARG A 204 -11.73 -2.94 11.28
CA ARG A 204 -10.43 -2.40 11.64
C ARG A 204 -9.65 -2.11 10.37
N VAL A 205 -9.18 -0.89 10.24
CA VAL A 205 -8.23 -0.48 9.20
C VAL A 205 -6.86 -0.32 9.86
N THR A 206 -5.84 -0.91 9.27
CA THR A 206 -4.45 -0.89 9.74
C THR A 206 -3.54 -0.40 8.62
N ASP A 207 -2.55 0.43 8.94
CA ASP A 207 -1.44 0.71 8.05
C ASP A 207 -0.35 -0.34 8.27
N GLU A 208 -0.18 -1.26 7.32
CA GLU A 208 0.84 -2.32 7.33
C GLU A 208 2.07 -1.93 6.51
N GLY A 209 2.05 -0.73 5.90
CA GLY A 209 3.11 -0.18 5.09
C GLY A 209 4.27 0.46 5.86
N GLN A 210 5.01 1.30 5.16
CA GLN A 210 6.16 2.04 5.68
C GLN A 210 5.94 3.56 5.61
N ILE A 211 4.91 4.02 4.91
CA ILE A 211 4.54 5.43 4.79
C ILE A 211 3.10 5.64 5.23
N PRO A 212 2.81 6.75 5.92
CA PRO A 212 1.48 7.02 6.43
C PRO A 212 0.47 7.32 5.33
N GLY A 213 -0.80 6.99 5.59
CA GLY A 213 -1.88 7.28 4.66
C GLY A 213 -3.27 7.35 5.28
N TYR A 214 -4.25 7.50 4.41
CA TYR A 214 -5.66 7.69 4.76
C TYR A 214 -6.52 6.66 4.04
N ALA A 215 -7.41 5.98 4.75
CA ALA A 215 -8.56 5.31 4.16
C ALA A 215 -9.64 6.37 3.94
N THR A 216 -9.71 6.96 2.75
CA THR A 216 -10.59 8.11 2.49
C THR A 216 -12.05 7.73 2.31
N GLU A 217 -12.34 6.49 1.93
CA GLU A 217 -13.68 5.92 1.89
C GLU A 217 -13.63 4.43 2.24
N VAL A 218 -14.51 3.99 3.13
CA VAL A 218 -14.75 2.57 3.40
C VAL A 218 -16.16 2.23 2.95
N SER A 219 -16.30 1.15 2.19
CA SER A 219 -17.55 0.60 1.68
C SER A 219 -17.93 -0.66 2.44
N ASP A 220 -19.22 -0.82 2.73
CA ASP A 220 -19.83 -2.04 3.27
C ASP A 220 -20.85 -2.59 2.28
N TYR A 221 -20.69 -3.85 1.88
CA TYR A 221 -21.52 -4.51 0.85
C TYR A 221 -22.59 -5.35 1.54
N ILE A 222 -23.80 -4.80 1.61
CA ILE A 222 -24.94 -5.36 2.32
C ILE A 222 -25.46 -6.61 1.59
N PRO A 223 -25.37 -7.81 2.18
CA PRO A 223 -25.84 -9.03 1.54
C PRO A 223 -27.38 -9.09 1.52
N ASP A 224 -27.91 -9.89 0.60
CA ASP A 224 -29.35 -10.19 0.59
C ASP A 224 -29.77 -10.78 1.94
N GLY A 225 -30.83 -10.21 2.51
CA GLY A 225 -31.38 -10.63 3.80
C GLY A 225 -30.92 -9.81 5.00
N LEU A 226 -29.98 -8.89 4.83
CA LEU A 226 -29.69 -7.82 5.77
C LEU A 226 -30.16 -6.47 5.20
N GLU A 227 -30.38 -5.49 6.06
CA GLU A 227 -30.82 -4.15 5.68
C GLU A 227 -30.13 -3.07 6.51
N PHE A 228 -29.81 -1.96 5.86
CA PHE A 228 -29.22 -0.78 6.46
C PHE A 228 -30.31 0.17 6.95
N HIS A 229 -30.11 0.74 8.15
CA HIS A 229 -30.96 1.78 8.70
C HIS A 229 -30.08 2.97 9.12
N LYS A 230 -30.42 4.18 8.63
CA LYS A 230 -29.65 5.40 8.88
C LYS A 230 -29.60 5.78 10.36
N GLU A 231 -30.67 5.53 11.08
CA GLU A 231 -30.76 5.79 12.52
C GLU A 231 -29.81 4.94 13.37
N ASP A 232 -29.47 3.74 12.92
CA ASP A 232 -28.46 2.88 13.57
C ASP A 232 -27.03 3.28 13.15
N ASN A 233 -26.87 4.04 12.04
CA ASN A 233 -25.60 4.29 11.37
C ASN A 233 -25.42 5.77 10.96
N PRO A 234 -25.36 6.73 11.91
CA PRO A 234 -25.34 8.15 11.59
C PRO A 234 -24.14 8.61 10.73
N LEU A 235 -23.01 7.87 10.79
CA LEU A 235 -21.79 8.18 10.05
C LEU A 235 -21.67 7.47 8.70
N TRP A 236 -22.67 6.69 8.31
CA TRP A 236 -22.70 5.97 7.04
C TRP A 236 -23.80 6.51 6.13
N THR A 237 -23.62 6.38 4.82
CA THR A 237 -24.61 6.79 3.80
C THR A 237 -24.76 5.69 2.77
N LEU A 238 -25.99 5.40 2.34
CA LEU A 238 -26.21 4.48 1.21
C LEU A 238 -25.80 5.16 -0.10
N LYS A 239 -24.88 4.53 -0.81
CA LYS A 239 -24.51 4.86 -2.20
C LYS A 239 -25.49 4.22 -3.18
N ASP A 240 -25.92 3.02 -2.88
CA ASP A 240 -26.95 2.24 -3.56
C ASP A 240 -27.62 1.30 -2.54
N PRO A 241 -28.71 0.55 -2.90
CA PRO A 241 -29.44 -0.29 -1.94
C PRO A 241 -28.62 -1.39 -1.26
N LYS A 242 -27.44 -1.71 -1.81
CA LYS A 242 -26.55 -2.76 -1.30
C LYS A 242 -25.16 -2.28 -0.91
N THR A 243 -24.89 -0.99 -0.96
CA THR A 243 -23.59 -0.43 -0.61
C THR A 243 -23.75 0.77 0.31
N ALA A 244 -23.30 0.64 1.54
CA ALA A 244 -23.15 1.76 2.46
C ALA A 244 -21.68 2.23 2.43
N VAL A 245 -21.45 3.55 2.50
CA VAL A 245 -20.12 4.16 2.49
C VAL A 245 -19.96 5.12 3.66
N THR A 246 -18.73 5.27 4.12
CA THR A 246 -18.33 6.25 5.13
C THR A 246 -17.00 6.89 4.80
N ASP A 247 -16.86 8.17 5.10
CA ASP A 247 -15.64 8.96 4.99
C ASP A 247 -15.07 9.38 6.36
N GLN A 248 -15.54 8.73 7.44
CA GLN A 248 -15.14 9.12 8.81
C GLN A 248 -13.63 8.98 9.07
N LEU A 249 -12.91 8.21 8.25
CA LEU A 249 -11.46 8.08 8.30
C LEU A 249 -10.71 8.99 7.31
N ALA A 250 -11.42 9.75 6.47
CA ALA A 250 -10.80 10.57 5.42
C ALA A 250 -9.83 11.64 5.92
N LYS A 251 -9.94 12.03 7.21
CA LYS A 251 -9.04 12.99 7.86
C LYS A 251 -8.18 12.37 8.97
N LYS A 252 -8.23 11.04 9.12
CA LYS A 252 -7.42 10.30 10.10
C LYS A 252 -6.20 9.73 9.39
N LEU A 253 -5.06 10.41 9.53
CA LEU A 253 -3.77 9.87 9.09
C LEU A 253 -3.43 8.66 9.96
N LEU A 254 -3.26 7.51 9.33
CA LEU A 254 -2.71 6.32 9.95
C LEU A 254 -1.21 6.31 9.76
N GLN A 255 -0.47 6.08 10.84
CA GLN A 255 0.97 5.87 10.81
C GLN A 255 1.25 4.37 10.60
N PRO A 256 2.41 4.01 10.04
CA PRO A 256 2.85 2.62 9.97
C PRO A 256 2.67 1.86 11.28
N GLY A 257 1.92 0.75 11.24
CA GLY A 257 1.54 -0.06 12.39
C GLY A 257 0.33 0.47 13.20
N GLU A 258 -0.23 1.63 12.86
CA GLU A 258 -1.42 2.16 13.53
C GLU A 258 -2.69 1.51 13.00
N SER A 259 -3.66 1.26 13.90
CA SER A 259 -4.98 0.75 13.55
C SER A 259 -6.08 1.66 14.09
N VAL A 260 -7.20 1.71 13.36
CA VAL A 260 -8.42 2.40 13.78
C VAL A 260 -9.63 1.50 13.56
N GLU A 261 -10.63 1.61 14.42
CA GLU A 261 -11.86 0.83 14.32
C GLU A 261 -13.06 1.72 14.04
N ILE A 262 -13.89 1.27 13.11
CA ILE A 262 -15.20 1.83 12.81
C ILE A 262 -16.26 0.73 12.89
N LYS A 263 -17.54 1.12 12.90
CA LYS A 263 -18.63 0.18 13.11
C LYS A 263 -19.78 0.46 12.16
N ILE A 264 -20.48 -0.63 11.77
CA ILE A 264 -21.75 -0.56 11.06
C ILE A 264 -22.74 -1.55 11.69
N ILE A 265 -24.02 -1.20 11.75
CA ILE A 265 -25.08 -2.05 12.25
C ILE A 265 -26.03 -2.40 11.10
N LEU A 266 -26.23 -3.69 10.86
CA LEU A 266 -27.21 -4.18 9.91
C LEU A 266 -28.31 -4.95 10.65
N ARG A 267 -29.56 -4.78 10.19
CA ARG A 267 -30.71 -5.51 10.70
C ARG A 267 -30.99 -6.75 9.87
N TRP A 268 -31.38 -7.83 10.51
CA TRP A 268 -31.87 -9.00 9.78
C TRP A 268 -33.25 -8.68 9.19
N LYS A 269 -33.34 -8.75 7.86
CA LYS A 269 -34.61 -8.47 7.17
C LYS A 269 -35.65 -9.56 7.47
N LYS A 270 -36.79 -9.17 8.03
CA LYS A 270 -37.86 -10.09 8.37
C LYS A 270 -38.56 -10.61 7.11
N ALA A 271 -38.30 -11.87 6.76
CA ALA A 271 -39.02 -12.59 5.71
C ALA A 271 -38.96 -14.09 6.00
N GLU A 272 -40.03 -14.82 5.69
CA GLU A 272 -40.19 -16.24 6.02
C GLU A 272 -39.06 -17.12 5.48
N ASN A 273 -38.49 -16.77 4.32
CA ASN A 273 -37.41 -17.53 3.66
C ASN A 273 -36.03 -16.95 3.93
N ASN A 274 -35.89 -15.91 4.77
CA ASN A 274 -34.64 -15.27 5.06
C ASN A 274 -33.94 -15.90 6.27
N MET A 275 -33.45 -17.11 6.12
CA MET A 275 -32.70 -17.87 7.12
C MET A 275 -31.34 -18.31 6.60
N GLY A 276 -30.51 -18.86 7.48
CA GLY A 276 -29.20 -19.39 7.15
C GLY A 276 -28.07 -18.36 7.28
N VAL A 277 -26.98 -18.59 6.60
CA VAL A 277 -25.77 -17.75 6.67
C VAL A 277 -25.87 -16.58 5.68
N LYS A 278 -25.43 -15.40 6.13
CA LYS A 278 -25.22 -14.21 5.31
C LYS A 278 -23.82 -13.71 5.58
N THR A 279 -23.06 -13.45 4.53
CA THR A 279 -21.69 -12.92 4.62
C THR A 279 -21.69 -11.45 4.24
N ASN A 280 -21.27 -10.60 5.16
CA ASN A 280 -21.20 -9.17 4.95
C ASN A 280 -19.74 -8.75 4.74
N TRP A 281 -19.45 -8.14 3.59
CA TRP A 281 -18.11 -7.70 3.18
C TRP A 281 -17.92 -6.21 3.44
N ALA A 282 -16.70 -5.80 3.74
CA ALA A 282 -16.29 -4.40 3.73
C ALA A 282 -14.93 -4.24 3.07
N GLU A 283 -14.68 -3.07 2.48
CA GLU A 283 -13.49 -2.79 1.68
C GLU A 283 -13.06 -1.33 1.89
N ILE A 284 -11.76 -1.09 1.90
CA ILE A 284 -11.21 0.24 1.68
C ILE A 284 -11.46 0.59 0.22
N SER A 285 -12.46 1.43 -0.05
CA SER A 285 -12.85 1.73 -1.43
C SER A 285 -12.12 2.93 -2.03
N LYS A 286 -11.44 3.73 -1.17
CA LYS A 286 -10.49 4.78 -1.59
C LYS A 286 -9.45 5.00 -0.51
N ASP A 287 -8.23 5.13 -0.94
CA ASP A 287 -7.08 5.51 -0.13
C ASP A 287 -6.37 6.75 -0.65
N GLN A 288 -5.43 7.27 0.13
CA GLN A 288 -4.56 8.38 -0.26
C GLN A 288 -3.34 8.43 0.65
N ASN A 289 -2.19 8.79 0.08
CA ASN A 289 -0.99 9.20 0.81
C ASN A 289 -0.36 10.42 0.15
N GLU A 290 0.56 11.09 0.86
CA GLU A 290 1.20 12.34 0.40
C GLU A 290 2.00 12.14 -0.90
N TYR A 291 2.55 10.95 -1.12
CA TYR A 291 3.46 10.65 -2.22
C TYR A 291 2.77 10.10 -3.46
N GLY A 292 1.46 9.81 -3.40
CA GLY A 292 0.71 9.18 -4.49
C GLY A 292 1.20 7.76 -4.82
N VAL A 293 1.80 7.08 -3.84
CA VAL A 293 2.21 5.67 -3.95
C VAL A 293 0.95 4.80 -3.89
N ARG A 294 0.84 3.84 -4.78
CA ARG A 294 -0.26 2.87 -4.77
C ARG A 294 -0.08 1.88 -3.63
N ASP A 295 -1.19 1.34 -3.18
CA ASP A 295 -1.18 0.23 -2.25
C ASP A 295 -0.37 -0.96 -2.81
N LYS A 296 0.34 -1.66 -1.92
CA LYS A 296 1.34 -2.67 -2.26
C LYS A 296 0.76 -3.89 -2.96
N ASP A 297 -0.36 -4.39 -2.51
CA ASP A 297 -0.93 -5.66 -2.95
C ASP A 297 -2.45 -5.64 -3.10
N SER A 298 -3.09 -4.49 -2.89
CA SER A 298 -4.51 -4.28 -3.11
C SER A 298 -4.81 -3.12 -4.08
N VAL A 299 -6.05 -3.09 -4.58
CA VAL A 299 -6.57 -2.01 -5.42
C VAL A 299 -7.91 -1.56 -4.87
N PRO A 300 -7.99 -0.39 -4.24
CA PRO A 300 -9.19 0.08 -3.56
C PRO A 300 -10.45 0.06 -4.43
N GLY A 301 -11.53 -0.49 -3.89
CA GLY A 301 -12.84 -0.51 -4.52
C GLY A 301 -13.04 -1.53 -5.65
N ASN A 302 -12.17 -2.52 -5.78
CA ASN A 302 -12.22 -3.52 -6.85
C ASN A 302 -12.98 -4.81 -6.49
N LYS A 303 -13.37 -4.97 -5.21
CA LYS A 303 -14.15 -6.10 -4.66
C LYS A 303 -13.49 -7.47 -4.83
N LYS A 304 -12.18 -7.56 -4.72
CA LYS A 304 -11.46 -8.84 -4.85
C LYS A 304 -11.16 -9.47 -3.48
N PRO A 305 -11.83 -10.57 -3.10
CA PRO A 305 -11.75 -11.17 -1.76
C PRO A 305 -10.40 -11.72 -1.33
N LYS A 306 -9.37 -11.63 -2.15
CA LYS A 306 -8.02 -12.12 -1.85
C LYS A 306 -7.03 -11.00 -1.54
N GLU A 307 -7.45 -9.76 -1.73
CA GLU A 307 -6.69 -8.58 -1.36
C GLU A 307 -6.93 -8.31 0.14
N ASP A 308 -6.04 -7.61 0.81
CA ASP A 308 -6.12 -7.39 2.25
C ASP A 308 -6.87 -6.11 2.65
N ASP A 309 -7.21 -5.26 1.66
CA ASP A 309 -8.08 -4.11 1.81
C ASP A 309 -9.57 -4.46 1.92
N ILE A 310 -9.93 -5.75 1.80
CA ILE A 310 -11.30 -6.27 1.86
C ILE A 310 -11.38 -7.49 2.78
N ASP A 311 -12.43 -7.54 3.61
CA ASP A 311 -12.66 -8.67 4.52
C ASP A 311 -14.16 -8.89 4.78
N ASP A 312 -14.51 -10.06 5.30
CA ASP A 312 -15.87 -10.44 5.54
C ASP A 312 -16.17 -10.87 6.99
N ALA A 313 -17.44 -10.83 7.36
CA ALA A 313 -17.90 -11.37 8.63
C ALA A 313 -19.26 -12.07 8.45
N PRO A 314 -19.32 -13.39 8.69
CA PRO A 314 -20.53 -14.17 8.53
C PRO A 314 -21.45 -14.06 9.74
N VAL A 315 -22.75 -13.93 9.47
CA VAL A 315 -23.83 -14.01 10.46
C VAL A 315 -24.83 -15.09 10.05
N ALA A 316 -25.50 -15.69 11.01
CA ALA A 316 -26.52 -16.70 10.73
C ALA A 316 -27.74 -16.53 11.63
N LEU A 317 -28.92 -16.77 11.06
CA LEU A 317 -30.16 -16.84 11.81
C LEU A 317 -30.90 -18.13 11.45
N THR A 318 -31.38 -18.83 12.47
CA THR A 318 -32.18 -20.05 12.35
C THR A 318 -33.39 -20.00 13.29
N ILE A 319 -34.42 -20.77 12.96
CA ILE A 319 -35.56 -20.97 13.83
C ILE A 319 -35.53 -22.38 14.39
N ALA A 320 -35.62 -22.51 15.69
CA ALA A 320 -35.64 -23.81 16.36
C ALA A 320 -36.89 -24.61 16.00
N THR A 321 -36.71 -25.90 15.73
CA THR A 321 -37.81 -26.83 15.43
C THR A 321 -38.38 -27.48 16.67
N GLY A 322 -37.77 -27.29 17.86
CA GLY A 322 -38.21 -27.82 19.17
C GLY A 322 -38.46 -26.71 20.20
N ALA A 323 -38.83 -27.12 21.43
CA ALA A 323 -38.95 -26.19 22.54
C ALA A 323 -37.59 -25.64 22.96
N VAL A 324 -37.37 -24.36 22.72
CA VAL A 324 -36.16 -23.63 23.15
C VAL A 324 -36.57 -22.46 24.03
N PRO A 325 -35.70 -22.02 24.97
CA PRO A 325 -35.85 -20.72 25.59
C PRO A 325 -35.91 -19.63 24.50
N THR A 326 -36.53 -18.52 24.75
CA THR A 326 -36.90 -17.44 23.84
C THR A 326 -35.90 -17.16 22.65
N TYR A 327 -34.63 -17.39 22.84
CA TYR A 327 -33.55 -17.41 21.82
C TYR A 327 -32.27 -18.01 22.39
N PHE A 328 -31.44 -18.52 21.50
CA PHE A 328 -30.03 -18.84 21.77
C PHE A 328 -29.16 -18.05 20.83
N ALA A 329 -28.09 -17.44 21.33
CA ALA A 329 -27.01 -16.91 20.51
C ALA A 329 -25.78 -17.81 20.70
N ILE A 330 -25.25 -18.29 19.61
CA ILE A 330 -24.10 -19.18 19.57
C ILE A 330 -23.05 -18.53 18.68
N THR A 331 -21.82 -18.39 19.19
CA THR A 331 -20.67 -18.02 18.37
C THR A 331 -19.92 -19.30 17.98
N LEU A 332 -19.73 -19.52 16.68
CA LEU A 332 -19.00 -20.66 16.13
C LEU A 332 -17.65 -20.16 15.62
N THR A 333 -16.56 -20.80 16.04
CA THR A 333 -15.19 -20.41 15.70
C THR A 333 -14.67 -21.02 14.41
N SER A 334 -15.47 -21.72 13.60
CA SER A 334 -15.10 -22.14 12.25
C SER A 334 -16.25 -22.71 11.44
N LEU A 335 -16.31 -22.38 10.13
CA LEU A 335 -17.13 -23.07 9.13
C LEU A 335 -16.60 -24.45 8.72
N GLY A 336 -15.45 -24.89 9.26
CA GLY A 336 -14.66 -26.03 8.80
C GLY A 336 -15.02 -27.39 9.35
N LEU A 337 -16.02 -27.54 10.23
CA LEU A 337 -16.41 -28.84 10.78
C LEU A 337 -17.92 -29.03 10.79
N MET A 338 -18.44 -29.49 9.68
CA MET A 338 -19.66 -30.31 9.70
C MET A 338 -19.31 -31.68 10.35
N GLY A 339 -19.47 -31.77 11.65
CA GLY A 339 -19.26 -33.02 12.39
C GLY A 339 -18.67 -32.76 13.78
N ALA A 340 -19.55 -32.70 14.80
CA ALA A 340 -19.24 -32.64 16.23
C ALA A 340 -18.72 -31.28 16.74
N GLY A 341 -19.61 -30.29 16.82
CA GLY A 341 -19.33 -29.00 17.47
C GLY A 341 -19.51 -29.08 18.99
N LEU A 342 -18.56 -28.56 19.71
CA LEU A 342 -18.70 -28.27 21.13
C LEU A 342 -19.63 -27.06 21.27
N LEU A 343 -20.87 -27.29 21.68
CA LEU A 343 -21.86 -26.25 21.96
C LEU A 343 -21.51 -25.53 23.27
N ILE A 344 -21.05 -24.31 23.21
CA ILE A 344 -21.02 -23.44 24.40
C ILE A 344 -22.37 -22.74 24.49
N ILE A 345 -23.27 -23.32 25.25
CA ILE A 345 -24.61 -22.74 25.52
C ILE A 345 -24.50 -21.76 26.68
N LYS A 346 -24.62 -20.46 26.42
CA LYS A 346 -24.81 -19.48 27.48
C LYS A 346 -26.31 -19.33 27.76
N LYS A 347 -26.79 -19.98 28.80
CA LYS A 347 -28.15 -19.88 29.27
C LYS A 347 -28.37 -18.51 29.93
N VAL A 348 -29.11 -17.60 29.27
CA VAL A 348 -29.54 -16.37 29.91
C VAL A 348 -30.84 -16.71 30.65
N GLY A 349 -30.71 -16.99 31.94
CA GLY A 349 -31.88 -17.19 32.83
C GLY A 349 -32.55 -15.84 33.11
N MET A 350 -33.85 -15.78 32.90
CA MET A 350 -34.68 -14.73 33.50
C MET A 350 -34.84 -15.02 34.99
N LYS A 351 -34.57 -14.01 35.82
CA LYS A 351 -35.26 -13.84 37.12
C LYS A 351 -36.45 -12.94 36.93
#